data_34eb2a96a4211c7c10245b7a10068290
#
_entry.id   34eb2a96a4211c7c10245b7a10068290
#
_cell.length_a   1.000
_cell.length_b   1.000
_cell.length_c   1.000
_cell.angle_alpha   90.00
_cell.angle_beta   90.00
_cell.angle_gamma   90.00
#
_symmetry.space_group_name_H-M   'P 1'
#
loop_
_entity.id
_entity.type
_entity.pdbx_description
1 polymer ?
#
loop_
_entity_poly.entity_id
_entity_poly.type
_entity_poly.pdbx_seq_one_letter_code
_entity_poly.pdbx_strand_id
1 'polypeptide(L)'
;MNAETFEQAVRDALDELPDWALPYLENVAVLVADDAPGGEDLLGLYEGVPETERGHEEPFDPARITIFRNPLLRMTTDEADLRKEIRITVLHEIAHHFGISEKRLGELGYG
;
A
#
# COMPACT_ATOMS: atom_id res chain seq x y z
N MET A 1 7.97 7.20 -16.63
CA MET A 1 8.73 6.99 -15.38
C MET A 1 9.22 5.55 -15.35
N ASN A 2 10.52 5.34 -15.15
CA ASN A 2 11.05 3.98 -15.11
C ASN A 2 10.84 3.33 -13.73
N ALA A 3 11.17 2.05 -13.62
CA ALA A 3 10.94 1.28 -12.39
C ALA A 3 11.71 1.86 -11.20
N GLU A 4 12.95 2.29 -11.39
CA GLU A 4 13.76 2.87 -10.32
C GLU A 4 13.15 4.16 -9.78
N THR A 5 12.72 5.04 -10.67
CA THR A 5 12.10 6.30 -10.29
C THR A 5 10.78 6.07 -9.56
N PHE A 6 10.01 5.08 -10.02
CA PHE A 6 8.76 4.71 -9.37
C PHE A 6 9.02 4.14 -7.97
N GLU A 7 10.00 3.27 -7.82
CA GLU A 7 10.35 2.71 -6.52
C GLU A 7 10.82 3.78 -5.55
N GLN A 8 11.54 4.80 -6.04
CA GLN A 8 11.93 5.93 -5.22
C GLN A 8 10.70 6.72 -4.76
N ALA A 9 9.73 6.91 -5.67
CA ALA A 9 8.46 7.57 -5.31
C ALA A 9 7.72 6.81 -4.21
N VAL A 10 7.75 5.48 -4.26
CA VAL A 10 7.15 4.65 -3.22
C VAL A 10 7.87 4.87 -1.88
N ARG A 11 9.19 4.84 -1.86
CA ARG A 11 9.96 5.09 -0.63
C ARG A 11 9.67 6.47 -0.06
N ASP A 12 9.64 7.49 -0.92
CA ASP A 12 9.34 8.85 -0.50
C ASP A 12 7.93 8.97 0.07
N ALA A 13 6.97 8.31 -0.58
CA ALA A 13 5.59 8.29 -0.11
C ALA A 13 5.47 7.65 1.28
N LEU A 14 6.19 6.54 1.50
CA LEU A 14 6.17 5.87 2.80
C LEU A 14 6.77 6.75 3.90
N ASP A 15 7.83 7.51 3.58
CA ASP A 15 8.42 8.45 4.52
C ASP A 15 7.49 9.61 4.86
N GLU A 16 6.53 9.91 4.00
CA GLU A 16 5.57 11.00 4.18
C GLU A 16 4.27 10.55 4.86
N LEU A 17 4.16 9.26 5.24
CA LEU A 17 2.96 8.77 5.92
C LEU A 17 2.81 9.39 7.31
N PRO A 18 1.57 9.60 7.76
CA PRO A 18 1.35 10.16 9.09
C PRO A 18 1.76 9.18 10.19
N ASP A 19 2.15 9.71 11.34
CA ASP A 19 2.63 8.90 12.46
C ASP A 19 1.64 7.83 12.91
N TRP A 20 0.34 8.12 12.82
CA TRP A 20 -0.67 7.14 13.24
C TRP A 20 -0.67 5.86 12.38
N ALA A 21 -0.14 5.94 11.16
CA ALA A 21 -0.09 4.79 10.26
C ALA A 21 1.06 3.84 10.58
N LEU A 22 2.12 4.33 11.23
CA LEU A 22 3.33 3.55 11.45
C LEU A 22 3.11 2.23 12.21
N PRO A 23 2.30 2.18 13.29
CA PRO A 23 2.07 0.91 13.98
C PRO A 23 1.42 -0.16 13.10
N TYR A 24 0.60 0.26 12.13
CA TYR A 24 -0.06 -0.68 11.22
C TYR A 24 0.90 -1.26 10.17
N LEU A 25 2.04 -0.61 9.97
CA LEU A 25 3.04 -1.05 9.00
C LEU A 25 4.15 -1.89 9.61
N GLU A 26 4.18 -2.03 10.93
CA GLU A 26 5.11 -2.95 11.57
C GLU A 26 4.87 -4.35 11.02
N ASN A 27 5.91 -5.03 10.61
CA ASN A 27 5.85 -6.36 10.04
C ASN A 27 5.06 -6.44 8.72
N VAL A 28 4.95 -5.33 8.00
CA VAL A 28 4.35 -5.30 6.67
C VAL A 28 5.44 -4.96 5.66
N ALA A 29 5.63 -5.83 4.67
CA ALA A 29 6.53 -5.55 3.56
C ALA A 29 5.78 -4.78 2.49
N VAL A 30 6.38 -3.74 1.94
CA VAL A 30 5.80 -3.00 0.82
C VAL A 30 6.58 -3.36 -0.44
N LEU A 31 5.89 -3.90 -1.42
CA LEU A 31 6.47 -4.40 -2.66
C LEU A 31 5.89 -3.64 -3.85
N VAL A 32 6.61 -3.69 -4.96
CA VAL A 32 6.17 -3.07 -6.21
C VAL A 32 6.07 -4.14 -7.28
N ALA A 33 4.97 -4.14 -8.02
CA ALA A 33 4.80 -4.98 -9.20
C ALA A 33 4.26 -4.11 -10.33
N ASP A 34 4.34 -4.60 -11.56
CA ASP A 34 3.87 -3.83 -12.71
C ASP A 34 2.35 -3.82 -12.81
N ASP A 35 1.72 -4.97 -12.68
CA ASP A 35 0.27 -5.11 -12.87
C ASP A 35 -0.32 -6.04 -11.81
N ALA A 36 -1.61 -5.87 -11.54
CA ALA A 36 -2.35 -6.74 -10.63
C ALA A 36 -2.58 -8.11 -11.26
N PRO A 37 -2.68 -9.17 -10.43
CA PRO A 37 -2.99 -10.50 -10.93
C PRO A 37 -4.31 -10.51 -11.71
N GLY A 38 -4.37 -11.28 -12.79
CA GLY A 38 -5.58 -11.42 -13.58
C GLY A 38 -5.97 -10.20 -14.39
N GLY A 39 -5.10 -9.20 -14.51
CA GLY A 39 -5.40 -7.99 -15.27
C GLY A 39 -6.38 -7.05 -14.60
N GLU A 40 -6.62 -7.22 -13.30
CA GLU A 40 -7.47 -6.32 -12.54
C GLU A 40 -6.88 -4.91 -12.44
N ASP A 41 -7.75 -3.91 -12.37
CA ASP A 41 -7.33 -2.52 -12.31
C ASP A 41 -7.18 -2.04 -10.86
N LEU A 42 -6.41 -2.79 -10.08
CA LEU A 42 -6.11 -2.45 -8.70
C LEU A 42 -4.88 -1.57 -8.60
N LEU A 43 -4.90 -0.61 -7.69
CA LEU A 43 -3.73 0.24 -7.41
C LEU A 43 -2.79 -0.41 -6.40
N GLY A 44 -3.33 -1.25 -5.52
CA GLY A 44 -2.57 -1.96 -4.52
C GLY A 44 -3.35 -3.15 -3.99
N LEU A 45 -2.65 -4.02 -3.25
CA LEU A 45 -3.27 -5.21 -2.68
C LEU A 45 -2.57 -5.57 -1.37
N TYR A 46 -3.36 -5.70 -0.29
CA TYR A 46 -2.87 -6.21 0.98
C TYR A 46 -3.05 -7.72 1.03
N GLU A 47 -1.98 -8.43 1.39
CA GLU A 47 -2.02 -9.86 1.61
C GLU A 47 -1.42 -10.15 2.98
N GLY A 48 -2.25 -10.68 3.88
CA GLY A 48 -1.80 -11.09 5.20
C GLY A 48 -1.91 -12.59 5.38
N VAL A 49 -1.21 -13.12 6.37
CA VAL A 49 -1.35 -14.53 6.72
C VAL A 49 -2.58 -14.66 7.64
N PRO A 50 -3.57 -15.50 7.27
CA PRO A 50 -4.72 -15.73 8.14
C PRO A 50 -4.30 -16.22 9.52
N GLU A 51 -4.97 -15.70 10.55
CA GLU A 51 -4.62 -16.03 11.94
C GLU A 51 -4.71 -17.53 12.22
N THR A 52 -5.63 -18.21 11.57
CA THR A 52 -5.81 -19.66 11.72
C THR A 52 -4.60 -20.46 11.23
N GLU A 53 -3.78 -19.88 10.38
CA GLU A 53 -2.61 -20.53 9.82
C GLU A 53 -1.31 -20.20 10.56
N ARG A 54 -1.34 -19.21 11.43
CA ARG A 54 -0.14 -18.74 12.12
C ARG A 54 0.57 -19.79 12.97
N GLY A 55 -0.14 -20.77 13.47
CA GLY A 55 0.45 -21.85 14.24
C GLY A 55 1.30 -22.81 13.42
N HIS A 56 1.16 -22.75 12.12
CA HIS A 56 1.84 -23.66 11.18
C HIS A 56 2.85 -22.95 10.28
N GLU A 57 2.88 -21.62 10.36
CA GLU A 57 3.71 -20.80 9.52
C GLU A 57 5.03 -20.46 10.19
N GLU A 58 6.00 -20.07 9.38
CA GLU A 58 7.19 -19.43 9.90
C GLU A 58 6.76 -18.17 10.65
N PRO A 59 7.22 -17.98 11.90
CA PRO A 59 6.76 -16.84 12.70
C PRO A 59 7.15 -15.47 12.13
N PHE A 60 7.92 -15.45 11.06
CA PHE A 60 8.44 -14.22 10.48
C PHE A 60 7.92 -13.90 9.10
N ASP A 61 6.89 -14.64 8.59
CA ASP A 61 6.27 -14.30 7.33
C ASP A 61 5.47 -13.01 7.49
N PRO A 62 5.94 -11.88 6.96
CA PRO A 62 5.21 -10.63 7.13
C PRO A 62 3.99 -10.57 6.22
N ALA A 63 3.00 -9.81 6.63
CA ALA A 63 1.98 -9.36 5.71
C ALA A 63 2.65 -8.48 4.65
N ARG A 64 2.00 -8.30 3.50
CA ARG A 64 2.56 -7.47 2.44
C ARG A 64 1.50 -6.63 1.76
N ILE A 65 1.92 -5.45 1.33
CA ILE A 65 1.14 -4.58 0.46
C ILE A 65 1.91 -4.47 -0.84
N THR A 66 1.28 -4.82 -1.95
CA THR A 66 1.89 -4.67 -3.27
C THR A 66 1.29 -3.45 -3.94
N ILE A 67 2.14 -2.57 -4.45
CA ILE A 67 1.74 -1.36 -5.17
C ILE A 67 1.93 -1.63 -6.66
N PHE A 68 0.90 -1.38 -7.46
CA PHE A 68 0.94 -1.69 -8.89
C PHE A 68 1.28 -0.46 -9.71
N ARG A 69 2.42 -0.53 -10.39
CA ARG A 69 3.03 0.59 -11.11
C ARG A 69 2.17 1.08 -12.28
N ASN A 70 1.76 0.18 -13.16
CA ASN A 70 1.05 0.59 -14.37
C ASN A 70 -0.30 1.25 -14.10
N PRO A 71 -1.17 0.69 -13.23
CA PRO A 71 -2.41 1.39 -12.90
C PRO A 71 -2.20 2.79 -12.32
N LEU A 72 -1.21 2.96 -11.45
CA LEU A 72 -0.92 4.26 -10.87
C LEU A 72 -0.41 5.26 -11.90
N LEU A 73 0.46 4.81 -12.82
CA LEU A 73 0.97 5.67 -13.87
C LEU A 73 -0.09 6.06 -14.91
N ARG A 74 -1.16 5.29 -15.02
CA ARG A 74 -2.31 5.68 -15.84
C ARG A 74 -3.12 6.81 -15.18
N MET A 75 -3.02 6.96 -13.86
CA MET A 75 -3.73 8.04 -13.16
C MET A 75 -2.99 9.36 -13.23
N THR A 76 -1.66 9.33 -13.12
CA THR A 76 -0.87 10.56 -13.09
C THR A 76 0.58 10.28 -13.45
N THR A 77 1.24 11.27 -14.07
CA THR A 77 2.67 11.25 -14.33
C THR A 77 3.41 12.34 -13.53
N ASP A 78 2.68 13.15 -12.78
CA ASP A 78 3.26 14.16 -11.90
C ASP A 78 3.78 13.46 -10.63
N GLU A 79 5.05 13.69 -10.28
CA GLU A 79 5.67 13.01 -9.14
C GLU A 79 4.98 13.32 -7.80
N ALA A 80 4.58 14.56 -7.59
CA ALA A 80 3.90 14.94 -6.34
C ALA A 80 2.55 14.26 -6.23
N ASP A 81 1.78 14.25 -7.31
CA ASP A 81 0.50 13.55 -7.35
C ASP A 81 0.68 12.05 -7.19
N LEU A 82 1.72 11.49 -7.80
CA LEU A 82 2.01 10.07 -7.69
C LEU A 82 2.30 9.67 -6.25
N ARG A 83 3.14 10.43 -5.54
CA ARG A 83 3.41 10.15 -4.13
C ARG A 83 2.15 10.21 -3.30
N LYS A 84 1.29 11.19 -3.58
CA LYS A 84 0.00 11.31 -2.90
C LYS A 84 -0.89 10.09 -3.16
N GLU A 85 -0.99 9.66 -4.41
CA GLU A 85 -1.80 8.49 -4.76
C GLU A 85 -1.26 7.21 -4.13
N ILE A 86 0.06 7.08 -4.05
CA ILE A 86 0.68 5.94 -3.37
C ILE A 86 0.32 5.94 -1.88
N ARG A 87 0.42 7.11 -1.21
CA ARG A 87 0.03 7.21 0.20
C ARG A 87 -1.42 6.81 0.42
N ILE A 88 -2.31 7.34 -0.42
CA ILE A 88 -3.73 7.02 -0.35
C ILE A 88 -3.95 5.52 -0.53
N THR A 89 -3.29 4.91 -1.50
CA THR A 89 -3.40 3.48 -1.77
C THR A 89 -2.97 2.65 -0.55
N VAL A 90 -1.81 2.96 0.02
CA VAL A 90 -1.30 2.25 1.20
C VAL A 90 -2.28 2.38 2.37
N LEU A 91 -2.76 3.60 2.63
CA LEU A 91 -3.66 3.84 3.77
C LEU A 91 -5.02 3.17 3.57
N HIS A 92 -5.54 3.12 2.34
CA HIS A 92 -6.79 2.42 2.06
C HIS A 92 -6.66 0.91 2.26
N GLU A 93 -5.52 0.32 1.85
CA GLU A 93 -5.30 -1.11 2.06
C GLU A 93 -5.18 -1.45 3.54
N ILE A 94 -4.49 -0.62 4.30
CA ILE A 94 -4.41 -0.75 5.76
C ILE A 94 -5.81 -0.65 6.37
N ALA A 95 -6.57 0.34 5.94
CA ALA A 95 -7.91 0.58 6.48
C ALA A 95 -8.84 -0.63 6.26
N HIS A 96 -8.83 -1.18 5.06
CA HIS A 96 -9.63 -2.36 4.75
C HIS A 96 -9.26 -3.54 5.65
N HIS A 97 -7.97 -3.76 5.85
CA HIS A 97 -7.51 -4.90 6.63
C HIS A 97 -7.78 -4.73 8.13
N PHE A 98 -7.59 -3.54 8.67
CA PHE A 98 -7.72 -3.28 10.10
C PHE A 98 -9.09 -2.70 10.50
N GLY A 99 -10.03 -2.64 9.59
CA GLY A 99 -11.38 -2.21 9.88
C GLY A 99 -11.54 -0.71 10.10
N ILE A 100 -10.65 0.11 9.58
CA ILE A 100 -10.79 1.56 9.63
C ILE A 100 -11.75 1.97 8.52
N SER A 101 -12.82 2.69 8.88
CA SER A 101 -13.82 3.09 7.88
C SER A 101 -13.30 4.19 6.96
N GLU A 102 -13.90 4.28 5.78
CA GLU A 102 -13.58 5.37 4.85
C GLU A 102 -13.93 6.73 5.44
N LYS A 103 -14.99 6.79 6.23
CA LYS A 103 -15.34 8.01 6.95
C LYS A 103 -14.20 8.44 7.87
N ARG A 104 -13.63 7.50 8.61
CA ARG A 104 -12.51 7.80 9.51
C ARG A 104 -11.27 8.24 8.73
N LEU A 105 -10.99 7.60 7.59
CA LEU A 105 -9.88 8.03 6.73
C LEU A 105 -10.10 9.47 6.24
N GLY A 106 -11.32 9.80 5.84
CA GLY A 106 -11.66 11.17 5.45
C GLY A 106 -11.42 12.17 6.57
N GLU A 107 -11.81 11.83 7.79
CA GLU A 107 -11.55 12.65 8.97
C GLU A 107 -10.07 12.87 9.21
N LEU A 108 -9.26 11.86 8.86
CA LEU A 108 -7.81 11.92 8.99
C LEU A 108 -7.12 12.59 7.80
N GLY A 109 -7.89 12.98 6.77
CA GLY A 109 -7.37 13.68 5.61
C GLY A 109 -7.00 12.80 4.43
N TYR A 110 -7.41 11.54 4.42
CA TYR A 110 -7.01 10.56 3.40
C TYR A 110 -8.19 9.87 2.73
N GLY A 111 -9.35 10.45 2.85
CA GLY A 111 -10.55 9.93 2.20
C GLY A 111 -10.65 10.26 0.72
#